data_0bf8a750c95264d2901bad3389d7cbc0
#
_entry.id   0bf8a750c95264d2901bad3389d7cbc0
#
_cell.length_a   1.000
_cell.length_b   1.000
_cell.length_c   1.000
_cell.angle_alpha   90.00
_cell.angle_beta   90.00
_cell.angle_gamma   90.00
#
_symmetry.space_group_name_H-M   'P 1'
#
loop_
_entity.id
_entity.type
_entity.pdbx_description
1 polymer ?
#
loop_
_entity_poly.entity_id
_entity_poly.type
_entity_poly.pdbx_seq_one_letter_code
_entity_poly.pdbx_strand_id
1 'polypeptide(L)'
;MGNIENRAASSCGHIYGKQKISAESFTSGGTPFSCYPAMMKQRGDRFFTEGINNTLLHVYISQPSEEREPGMNAWFSSEFNRLNTWYRQMDLFTSYLKRVNYMLQQGLNIADVAYFIGEDAPKMTGIVEPELP
;
A
#
# COMPACT_ATOMS: atom_id res chain seq x y z
N MET A 1 8.09 -11.98 5.19
CA MET A 1 6.78 -12.58 4.94
C MET A 1 6.04 -11.71 3.95
N GLY A 2 5.57 -12.25 2.81
CA GLY A 2 4.78 -11.52 1.83
C GLY A 2 3.39 -11.24 2.36
N ASN A 3 2.80 -10.11 1.97
CA ASN A 3 1.41 -9.87 2.29
C ASN A 3 0.54 -10.60 1.25
N ILE A 4 -0.01 -11.75 1.64
CA ILE A 4 -0.88 -12.57 0.77
C ILE A 4 -2.10 -11.76 0.31
N GLU A 5 -2.59 -10.84 1.12
CA GLU A 5 -3.74 -10.01 0.82
C GLU A 5 -3.55 -9.15 -0.45
N ASN A 6 -2.37 -8.55 -0.61
CA ASN A 6 -2.06 -7.75 -1.81
C ASN A 6 -2.08 -8.62 -3.07
N ARG A 7 -1.50 -9.81 -3.02
CA ARG A 7 -1.48 -10.74 -4.16
C ARG A 7 -2.87 -11.28 -4.47
N ALA A 8 -3.67 -11.59 -3.46
CA ALA A 8 -5.06 -12.01 -3.65
C ALA A 8 -5.90 -10.90 -4.28
N ALA A 9 -5.77 -9.66 -3.80
CA ALA A 9 -6.44 -8.50 -4.39
C ALA A 9 -6.00 -8.25 -5.83
N SER A 10 -4.71 -8.36 -6.12
CA SER A 10 -4.14 -8.22 -7.46
C SER A 10 -4.67 -9.30 -8.40
N SER A 11 -4.62 -10.56 -7.98
CA SER A 11 -5.15 -11.69 -8.76
C SER A 11 -6.63 -11.52 -9.07
N CYS A 12 -7.43 -11.20 -8.05
CA CYS A 12 -8.86 -10.91 -8.22
C CYS A 12 -9.08 -9.75 -9.21
N GLY A 13 -8.34 -8.66 -9.05
CA GLY A 13 -8.42 -7.52 -9.95
C GLY A 13 -8.16 -7.88 -11.40
N HIS A 14 -7.13 -8.68 -11.65
CA HIS A 14 -6.77 -9.13 -13.02
C HIS A 14 -7.86 -10.03 -13.62
N ILE A 15 -8.37 -11.01 -12.86
CA ILE A 15 -9.43 -11.93 -13.32
C ILE A 15 -10.71 -11.15 -13.67
N TYR A 16 -11.07 -10.15 -12.88
CA TYR A 16 -12.27 -9.33 -13.12
C TYR A 16 -12.03 -8.12 -14.03
N GLY A 17 -10.87 -8.01 -14.66
CA GLY A 17 -10.53 -6.92 -15.57
C GLY A 17 -10.51 -5.54 -14.91
N LYS A 18 -10.13 -5.47 -13.65
CA LYS A 18 -10.01 -4.20 -12.93
C LYS A 18 -8.67 -3.56 -13.22
N GLN A 19 -8.70 -2.32 -13.69
CA GLN A 19 -7.49 -1.56 -13.98
C GLN A 19 -6.77 -1.07 -12.72
N LYS A 20 -7.52 -0.75 -11.66
CA LYS A 20 -6.98 -0.22 -10.40
C LYS A 20 -7.11 -1.23 -9.29
N ILE A 21 -5.98 -1.55 -8.68
CA ILE A 21 -5.88 -2.43 -7.54
C ILE A 21 -5.29 -1.62 -6.40
N SER A 22 -6.15 -1.28 -5.45
CA SER A 22 -5.84 -0.36 -4.38
C SER A 22 -5.38 -1.07 -3.11
N ALA A 23 -4.46 -0.46 -2.40
CA ALA A 23 -4.15 -0.86 -1.03
C ALA A 23 -4.03 0.36 -0.12
N GLU A 24 -4.54 0.25 1.09
CA GLU A 24 -4.18 1.14 2.18
C GLU A 24 -2.68 1.00 2.43
N SER A 25 -1.99 2.11 2.39
CA SER A 25 -0.54 2.10 2.34
C SER A 25 0.07 2.97 3.42
N PHE A 26 1.17 2.44 4.01
CA PHE A 26 1.97 3.14 5.00
C PHE A 26 1.33 3.26 6.39
N THR A 27 0.27 2.50 6.67
CA THR A 27 -0.19 2.28 8.05
C THR A 27 1.00 1.81 8.89
N SER A 28 1.25 2.49 9.98
CA SER A 28 2.41 2.25 10.83
C SER A 28 2.03 2.37 12.30
N GLY A 29 2.41 1.39 13.09
CA GLY A 29 2.40 1.50 14.55
C GLY A 29 3.76 1.96 15.07
N GLY A 30 3.80 2.44 16.29
CA GLY A 30 5.04 2.84 16.96
C GLY A 30 5.10 4.32 17.31
N THR A 31 6.29 4.91 17.29
CA THR A 31 6.48 6.30 17.66
C THR A 31 5.83 7.23 16.63
N PRO A 32 4.93 8.13 17.05
CA PRO A 32 4.34 9.11 16.15
C PRO A 32 5.41 9.95 15.45
N PHE A 33 5.12 10.37 14.21
CA PHE A 33 5.98 11.20 13.37
C PHE A 33 7.37 10.61 13.07
N SER A 34 7.57 9.30 13.27
CA SER A 34 8.87 8.63 13.00
C SER A 34 9.02 8.12 11.56
N CYS A 35 7.93 7.98 10.83
CA CYS A 35 7.97 7.51 9.44
C CYS A 35 8.40 8.62 8.49
N TYR A 36 9.22 8.27 7.50
CA TYR A 36 9.72 9.19 6.49
C TYR A 36 9.77 8.54 5.09
N PRO A 37 9.83 9.34 4.01
CA PRO A 37 9.66 8.84 2.65
C PRO A 37 10.55 7.67 2.24
N ALA A 38 11.81 7.60 2.67
CA ALA A 38 12.70 6.50 2.30
C ALA A 38 12.25 5.15 2.89
N MET A 39 11.76 5.13 4.14
CA MET A 39 11.17 3.92 4.74
C MET A 39 9.88 3.52 4.03
N MET A 40 9.03 4.50 3.75
CA MET A 40 7.76 4.27 3.06
C MET A 40 7.97 3.79 1.63
N LYS A 41 8.98 4.33 0.93
CA LYS A 41 9.32 3.90 -0.43
C LYS A 41 9.63 2.42 -0.50
N GLN A 42 10.46 1.91 0.39
CA GLN A 42 10.82 0.48 0.41
C GLN A 42 9.58 -0.42 0.57
N ARG A 43 8.65 -0.03 1.43
CA ARG A 43 7.38 -0.76 1.60
C ARG A 43 6.48 -0.64 0.38
N GLY A 44 6.37 0.56 -0.17
CA GLY A 44 5.57 0.83 -1.38
C GLY A 44 6.08 0.05 -2.59
N ASP A 45 7.39 0.02 -2.80
CA ASP A 45 8.01 -0.73 -3.90
C ASP A 45 7.65 -2.22 -3.81
N ARG A 46 7.62 -2.77 -2.61
CA ARG A 46 7.16 -4.14 -2.40
C ARG A 46 5.69 -4.31 -2.77
N PHE A 47 4.80 -3.39 -2.39
CA PHE A 47 3.39 -3.45 -2.76
C PHE A 47 3.22 -3.44 -4.28
N PHE A 48 4.03 -2.67 -4.99
CA PHE A 48 4.04 -2.67 -6.45
C PHE A 48 4.44 -4.04 -7.04
N THR A 49 5.43 -4.71 -6.46
CA THR A 49 5.80 -6.07 -6.90
C THR A 49 4.74 -7.13 -6.56
N GLU A 50 3.85 -6.84 -5.63
CA GLU A 50 2.70 -7.67 -5.27
C GLU A 50 1.45 -7.35 -6.13
N GLY A 51 1.56 -6.39 -7.06
CA GLY A 51 0.52 -6.04 -8.04
C GLY A 51 -0.40 -4.90 -7.62
N ILE A 52 -0.11 -4.21 -6.53
CA ILE A 52 -0.82 -2.97 -6.17
C ILE A 52 -0.37 -1.86 -7.11
N ASN A 53 -1.33 -1.13 -7.65
CA ASN A 53 -1.09 -0.04 -8.59
C ASN A 53 -1.91 1.23 -8.28
N ASN A 54 -2.52 1.28 -7.10
CA ASN A 54 -3.24 2.46 -6.63
C ASN A 54 -3.03 2.61 -5.12
N THR A 55 -2.14 3.52 -4.75
CA THR A 55 -1.69 3.73 -3.36
C THR A 55 -2.64 4.67 -2.64
N LEU A 56 -3.23 4.21 -1.54
CA LEU A 56 -4.04 5.04 -0.63
C LEU A 56 -3.22 5.36 0.62
N LEU A 57 -2.83 6.62 0.76
CA LEU A 57 -1.99 7.05 1.87
C LEU A 57 -2.76 7.01 3.20
N HIS A 58 -2.26 6.29 4.19
CA HIS A 58 -2.82 6.25 5.52
C HIS A 58 -1.84 6.87 6.54
N VAL A 59 -2.14 8.08 7.10
CA VAL A 59 -3.38 8.80 6.91
C VAL A 59 -3.13 10.30 7.08
N TYR A 60 -3.97 11.12 6.48
CA TYR A 60 -4.00 12.54 6.74
C TYR A 60 -5.03 12.85 7.83
N ILE A 61 -4.57 13.13 9.05
CA ILE A 61 -5.43 13.58 10.14
C ILE A 61 -5.57 15.10 10.08
N SER A 62 -6.80 15.58 10.15
CA SER A 62 -7.08 17.01 10.19
C SER A 62 -6.39 17.67 11.38
N GLN A 63 -5.77 18.81 11.14
CA GLN A 63 -5.06 19.59 12.14
C GLN A 63 -5.73 20.97 12.28
N PRO A 64 -6.80 21.09 13.08
CA PRO A 64 -7.58 22.33 13.17
C PRO A 64 -6.88 23.44 13.97
N SER A 65 -5.89 23.10 14.79
CA SER A 65 -5.12 24.06 15.59
C SER A 65 -3.74 24.31 14.97
N GLU A 66 -3.33 25.56 14.91
CA GLU A 66 -1.98 25.95 14.52
C GLU A 66 -0.97 25.90 15.69
N GLU A 67 -1.46 25.91 16.92
CA GLU A 67 -0.64 25.99 18.13
C GLU A 67 -0.33 24.60 18.73
N ARG A 68 -1.04 23.58 18.28
CA ARG A 68 -0.91 22.24 18.85
C ARG A 68 0.26 21.49 18.24
N GLU A 69 1.30 21.26 19.00
CA GLU A 69 2.45 20.46 18.63
C GLU A 69 2.59 19.23 19.55
N PRO A 70 2.87 18.05 19.01
CA PRO A 70 3.08 17.69 17.61
C PRO A 70 1.80 17.53 16.79
N GLY A 71 0.64 17.87 17.32
CA GLY A 71 -0.65 17.80 16.65
C GLY A 71 -1.40 16.48 16.91
N MET A 72 -2.50 16.33 16.18
CA MET A 72 -3.34 15.14 16.27
C MET A 72 -2.80 14.04 15.36
N ASN A 73 -2.81 12.81 15.84
CA ASN A 73 -2.44 11.64 15.06
C ASN A 73 -3.32 10.44 15.40
N ALA A 74 -3.31 9.43 14.54
CA ALA A 74 -3.81 8.11 14.86
C ALA A 74 -2.62 7.23 15.26
N TRP A 75 -2.77 6.42 16.30
CA TRP A 75 -1.70 5.59 16.86
C TRP A 75 -1.12 4.54 15.88
N PHE A 76 -1.79 4.33 14.76
CA PHE A 76 -1.43 3.36 13.71
C PHE A 76 -1.25 4.02 12.33
N SER A 77 -0.84 5.27 12.28
CA SER A 77 -0.69 6.01 11.01
C SER A 77 0.72 6.50 10.77
N SER A 78 1.02 6.78 9.50
CA SER A 78 2.08 7.69 9.11
C SER A 78 1.47 9.08 8.92
N GLU A 79 2.06 10.08 9.53
CA GLU A 79 1.46 11.41 9.62
C GLU A 79 1.75 12.23 8.35
N PHE A 80 0.84 12.15 7.37
CA PHE A 80 0.94 12.88 6.09
C PHE A 80 0.39 14.32 6.17
N ASN A 81 0.69 15.03 7.23
CA ASN A 81 0.17 16.37 7.47
C ASN A 81 1.28 17.41 7.62
N ARG A 82 0.89 18.70 7.63
CA ARG A 82 1.80 19.85 7.65
C ARG A 82 2.74 19.91 8.86
N LEU A 83 2.42 19.21 9.94
CA LEU A 83 3.23 19.20 11.16
C LEU A 83 4.39 18.20 11.08
N ASN A 84 4.40 17.34 10.07
CA ASN A 84 5.53 16.46 9.84
C ASN A 84 6.70 17.22 9.21
N THR A 85 7.91 16.97 9.69
CA THR A 85 9.12 17.70 9.31
C THR A 85 9.44 17.66 7.82
N TRP A 86 9.05 16.58 7.14
CA TRP A 86 9.28 16.39 5.69
C TRP A 86 8.07 16.77 4.82
N TYR A 87 7.00 17.29 5.40
CA TYR A 87 5.75 17.57 4.65
C TYR A 87 5.96 18.50 3.45
N ARG A 88 6.86 19.49 3.59
CA ARG A 88 7.18 20.42 2.49
C ARG A 88 7.80 19.76 1.27
N GLN A 89 8.36 18.56 1.41
CA GLN A 89 8.94 17.75 0.34
C GLN A 89 8.01 16.60 -0.08
N MET A 90 6.78 16.55 0.42
CA MET A 90 5.83 15.47 0.15
C MET A 90 5.49 15.36 -1.33
N ASP A 91 5.56 16.45 -2.08
CA ASP A 91 5.36 16.50 -3.52
C ASP A 91 6.33 15.58 -4.29
N LEU A 92 7.56 15.46 -3.83
CA LEU A 92 8.56 14.56 -4.42
C LEU A 92 8.14 13.10 -4.27
N PHE A 93 7.70 12.73 -3.07
CA PHE A 93 7.24 11.37 -2.78
C PHE A 93 5.94 11.04 -3.52
N THR A 94 4.96 11.93 -3.48
CA THR A 94 3.69 11.72 -4.19
C THR A 94 3.87 11.73 -5.70
N SER A 95 4.79 12.51 -6.25
CA SER A 95 5.13 12.48 -7.69
C SER A 95 5.76 11.15 -8.09
N TYR A 96 6.58 10.56 -7.23
CA TYR A 96 7.09 9.21 -7.44
C TYR A 96 5.94 8.20 -7.47
N LEU A 97 5.08 8.18 -6.46
CA LEU A 97 3.93 7.27 -6.39
C LEU A 97 3.00 7.43 -7.60
N LYS A 98 2.70 8.66 -8.01
CA LYS A 98 1.86 8.94 -9.18
C LYS A 98 2.44 8.33 -10.46
N ARG A 99 3.74 8.51 -10.71
CA ARG A 99 4.40 7.95 -11.89
C ARG A 99 4.39 6.42 -11.88
N VAL A 100 4.72 5.79 -10.75
CA VAL A 100 4.71 4.33 -10.64
C VAL A 100 3.29 3.78 -10.79
N ASN A 101 2.33 4.33 -10.07
CA ASN A 101 0.93 3.91 -10.18
C ASN A 101 0.41 4.05 -11.62
N TYR A 102 0.73 5.17 -12.29
CA TYR A 102 0.34 5.37 -13.68
C TYR A 102 0.92 4.29 -14.59
N MET A 103 2.21 4.02 -14.50
CA MET A 103 2.88 3.00 -15.32
C MET A 103 2.31 1.60 -15.08
N LEU A 104 2.06 1.24 -13.83
CA LEU A 104 1.53 -0.08 -13.45
C LEU A 104 0.04 -0.27 -13.80
N GLN A 105 -0.67 0.81 -14.14
CA GLN A 105 -2.06 0.75 -14.61
C GLN A 105 -2.16 0.57 -16.13
N GLN A 106 -1.03 0.53 -16.85
CA GLN A 106 -1.03 0.37 -18.30
C GLN A 106 -0.95 -1.10 -18.70
N GLY A 107 -1.61 -1.44 -19.80
CA GLY A 107 -1.59 -2.80 -20.36
C GLY A 107 -2.49 -3.78 -19.62
N LEU A 108 -2.29 -5.04 -19.93
CA LEU A 108 -3.01 -6.17 -19.36
C LEU A 108 -2.04 -7.10 -18.64
N ASN A 109 -2.50 -7.70 -17.56
CA ASN A 109 -1.74 -8.76 -16.89
C ASN A 109 -1.73 -10.01 -17.78
N ILE A 110 -0.54 -10.57 -17.99
CA ILE A 110 -0.37 -11.83 -18.72
C ILE A 110 0.07 -12.89 -17.71
N ALA A 111 -0.69 -13.97 -17.63
CA ALA A 111 -0.40 -15.12 -16.78
C ALA A 111 -0.63 -16.41 -17.56
N ASP A 112 0.36 -17.28 -17.60
CA ASP A 112 0.30 -18.56 -18.33
C ASP A 112 -0.45 -19.63 -17.55
N VAL A 113 -0.57 -19.46 -16.22
CA VAL A 113 -1.16 -20.44 -15.31
C VAL A 113 -2.12 -19.77 -14.35
N ALA A 114 -3.27 -20.40 -14.13
CA ALA A 114 -4.22 -20.06 -13.08
C ALA A 114 -4.32 -21.20 -12.07
N TYR A 115 -4.19 -20.88 -10.78
CA TYR A 115 -4.38 -21.84 -9.71
C TYR A 115 -5.78 -21.71 -9.12
N PHE A 116 -6.55 -22.80 -9.14
CA PHE A 116 -7.81 -22.85 -8.44
C PHE A 116 -7.58 -23.32 -7.00
N ILE A 117 -7.90 -22.46 -6.04
CA ILE A 117 -7.67 -22.72 -4.61
C ILE A 117 -8.92 -23.17 -3.84
N GLY A 118 -10.02 -23.43 -4.56
CA GLY A 118 -11.32 -23.83 -3.98
C GLY A 118 -12.26 -22.64 -3.75
N GLU A 119 -13.48 -22.98 -3.35
CA GLU A 119 -14.58 -22.01 -3.17
C GLU A 119 -14.80 -21.61 -1.70
N ASP A 120 -14.19 -22.32 -0.77
CA ASP A 120 -14.35 -22.05 0.66
C ASP A 120 -13.61 -20.77 1.05
N ALA A 121 -14.36 -19.72 1.28
CA ALA A 121 -13.81 -18.44 1.75
C ALA A 121 -14.07 -18.27 3.27
N PRO A 122 -13.17 -17.60 3.98
CA PRO A 122 -11.89 -17.08 3.52
C PRO A 122 -10.78 -18.15 3.63
N LYS A 123 -10.17 -18.51 2.52
CA LYS A 123 -8.89 -19.24 2.57
C LYS A 123 -7.75 -18.22 2.67
N MET A 124 -7.46 -17.82 3.86
CA MET A 124 -6.24 -17.06 4.15
C MET A 124 -5.10 -18.07 4.32
N THR A 125 -4.43 -18.38 3.23
CA THR A 125 -3.25 -19.24 3.28
C THR A 125 -2.08 -18.45 3.84
N GLY A 126 -1.89 -18.48 5.14
CA GLY A 126 -0.70 -17.93 5.78
C GLY A 126 0.58 -18.67 5.42
N ILE A 127 0.46 -19.91 5.01
CA ILE A 127 1.59 -20.82 4.69
C ILE A 127 1.16 -21.63 3.48
N VAL A 128 1.96 -21.55 2.42
CA VAL A 128 1.87 -22.53 1.32
C VAL A 128 2.56 -23.79 1.83
N GLU A 129 1.84 -24.89 1.87
CA GLU A 129 2.43 -26.17 2.23
C GLU A 129 3.61 -26.46 1.29
N PRO A 130 4.74 -26.97 1.81
CA PRO A 130 5.94 -27.23 1.00
C PRO A 130 5.74 -28.20 -0.16
N GLU A 131 4.64 -28.92 -0.16
CA GLU A 131 4.33 -29.98 -1.12
C GLU A 131 3.45 -29.51 -2.30
N LEU A 132 3.05 -28.22 -2.30
CA LEU A 132 2.39 -27.66 -3.49
C LEU A 132 3.45 -27.24 -4.51
N PRO A 133 3.35 -27.71 -5.77
CA PRO A 133 4.31 -27.41 -6.82
C PRO A 133 4.40 -25.93 -7.17
#